data_ace8361a62c2697efb704d12b0573584
#
_entry.id   ace8361a62c2697efb704d12b0573584
#
_cell.length_a   1.000
_cell.length_b   1.000
_cell.length_c   1.000
_cell.angle_alpha   90.00
_cell.angle_beta   90.00
_cell.angle_gamma   90.00
#
_symmetry.space_group_name_H-M   'P 1'
#
loop_
_entity.id
_entity.type
_entity.pdbx_description
1 polymer ?
#
loop_
_entity_poly.entity_id
_entity_poly.type
_entity_poly.pdbx_seq_one_letter_code
_entity_poly.pdbx_strand_id
1 'polypeptide(L)'
;MKGGIPEKLYEDTYEFQYNELAALKKLLAAHGDDTAAIIITPFGHPLAKKLQSPKAGFLEGVRKLADKYNVVLIFDEIRTGFRVSMGGAQAYYNVTPDLTCIGKAMANGYAIAAVCGKKEIMKKAESDVFVSSTFFPNSLGYIAALKTIEILQRDNVLEAIWKKGQQFMDAFEAILAKYDVGAELSGIPPMFFVTFKSDTEKIYRKRRNEFFTQLIRQGVFMQPYHHGYICHRHSEDDLKKTLKAVENSLQIVLDKYGKFQAGPNK
;
A
#
# COMPACT_ATOMS: atom_id res chain seq x y z
N MET A 1 -7.68 -13.01 -8.26
CA MET A 1 -8.28 -12.92 -9.61
C MET A 1 -7.27 -13.54 -10.58
N LYS A 2 -7.60 -14.70 -11.16
CA LYS A 2 -6.67 -15.48 -12.02
C LYS A 2 -7.10 -15.50 -13.51
N GLY A 3 -8.18 -14.79 -13.84
CA GLY A 3 -8.70 -14.75 -15.22
C GLY A 3 -7.68 -14.18 -16.21
N GLY A 4 -7.47 -14.87 -17.32
CA GLY A 4 -6.55 -14.46 -18.37
C GLY A 4 -5.08 -14.83 -18.17
N ILE A 5 -4.73 -15.53 -17.08
CA ILE A 5 -3.37 -15.99 -16.80
C ILE A 5 -3.33 -17.53 -16.89
N PRO A 6 -2.41 -18.14 -17.67
CA PRO A 6 -2.28 -19.58 -17.79
C PRO A 6 -2.02 -20.24 -16.42
N GLU A 7 -2.63 -21.41 -16.19
CA GLU A 7 -2.52 -22.10 -14.88
C GLU A 7 -1.07 -22.46 -14.52
N LYS A 8 -0.25 -22.83 -15.48
CA LYS A 8 1.18 -23.14 -15.28
C LYS A 8 1.97 -22.03 -14.57
N LEU A 9 1.55 -20.75 -14.70
CA LEU A 9 2.23 -19.65 -14.01
C LEU A 9 1.94 -19.57 -12.52
N TYR A 10 1.03 -20.41 -12.00
CA TYR A 10 0.73 -20.49 -10.58
C TYR A 10 1.29 -21.75 -9.90
N GLU A 11 1.75 -22.74 -10.68
CA GLU A 11 2.24 -23.99 -10.14
C GLU A 11 3.42 -23.79 -9.19
N ASP A 12 4.27 -22.81 -9.50
CA ASP A 12 5.46 -22.45 -8.71
C ASP A 12 5.26 -21.26 -7.76
N THR A 13 3.98 -20.90 -7.49
CA THR A 13 3.65 -19.74 -6.65
C THR A 13 2.76 -20.13 -5.48
N TYR A 14 3.26 -19.97 -4.27
CA TYR A 14 2.51 -20.23 -3.04
C TYR A 14 2.15 -18.90 -2.36
N GLU A 15 0.92 -18.79 -1.89
CA GLU A 15 0.44 -17.63 -1.17
C GLU A 15 0.34 -17.91 0.33
N PHE A 16 0.75 -16.95 1.17
CA PHE A 16 0.49 -16.97 2.60
C PHE A 16 -0.19 -15.67 3.05
N GLN A 17 -0.93 -15.76 4.15
CA GLN A 17 -1.63 -14.59 4.66
C GLN A 17 -0.68 -13.63 5.38
N TYR A 18 -0.85 -12.35 5.13
CA TYR A 18 -0.12 -11.28 5.81
C TYR A 18 -0.35 -11.36 7.32
N ASN A 19 0.71 -11.18 8.11
CA ASN A 19 0.72 -11.34 9.57
C ASN A 19 0.57 -12.78 10.10
N GLU A 20 0.62 -13.78 9.23
CA GLU A 20 0.55 -15.21 9.60
C GLU A 20 1.90 -15.91 9.38
N LEU A 21 2.87 -15.61 10.27
CA LEU A 21 4.23 -16.16 10.19
C LEU A 21 4.26 -17.71 10.24
N ALA A 22 3.32 -18.33 10.97
CA ALA A 22 3.20 -19.78 11.04
C ALA A 22 2.87 -20.40 9.67
N ALA A 23 2.05 -19.72 8.85
CA ALA A 23 1.73 -20.17 7.51
C ALA A 23 2.97 -20.16 6.60
N LEU A 24 3.76 -19.08 6.63
CA LEU A 24 5.03 -19.01 5.90
C LEU A 24 6.00 -20.10 6.36
N LYS A 25 6.14 -20.30 7.67
CA LYS A 25 7.00 -21.37 8.23
C LYS A 25 6.61 -22.76 7.72
N LYS A 26 5.30 -23.03 7.62
CA LYS A 26 4.78 -24.31 7.09
C LYS A 26 5.11 -24.49 5.61
N LEU A 27 4.95 -23.43 4.80
CA LEU A 27 5.29 -23.45 3.37
C LEU A 27 6.78 -23.72 3.16
N LEU A 28 7.65 -23.00 3.87
CA LEU A 28 9.08 -23.18 3.76
C LEU A 28 9.57 -24.54 4.31
N ALA A 29 8.88 -25.12 5.28
CA ALA A 29 9.19 -26.48 5.73
C ALA A 29 8.87 -27.53 4.67
N ALA A 30 7.90 -27.28 3.81
CA ALA A 30 7.50 -28.20 2.74
C ALA A 30 8.24 -27.95 1.41
N HIS A 31 8.63 -26.71 1.13
CA HIS A 31 9.13 -26.28 -0.18
C HIS A 31 10.41 -25.42 -0.11
N GLY A 32 11.02 -25.27 1.06
CA GLY A 32 12.15 -24.34 1.26
C GLY A 32 13.33 -24.61 0.34
N ASP A 33 13.67 -25.89 0.09
CA ASP A 33 14.80 -26.27 -0.76
C ASP A 33 14.60 -25.92 -2.23
N ASP A 34 13.34 -25.70 -2.66
CA ASP A 34 12.96 -25.34 -4.03
C ASP A 34 12.40 -23.89 -4.13
N THR A 35 12.46 -23.14 -3.06
CA THR A 35 11.94 -21.75 -3.01
C THR A 35 13.05 -20.77 -3.37
N ALA A 36 12.90 -20.06 -4.48
CA ALA A 36 13.84 -19.03 -4.90
C ALA A 36 13.70 -17.72 -4.10
N ALA A 37 12.47 -17.26 -3.87
CA ALA A 37 12.24 -15.97 -3.24
C ALA A 37 10.92 -15.89 -2.47
N ILE A 38 10.90 -14.98 -1.49
CA ILE A 38 9.69 -14.50 -0.82
C ILE A 38 9.52 -13.03 -1.21
N ILE A 39 8.41 -12.67 -1.85
CA ILE A 39 8.06 -11.27 -2.11
C ILE A 39 6.92 -10.84 -1.19
N ILE A 40 7.08 -9.69 -0.54
CA ILE A 40 6.09 -9.13 0.37
C ILE A 40 6.04 -7.60 0.26
N THR A 41 4.84 -7.05 0.29
CA THR A 41 4.66 -5.61 0.54
C THR A 41 4.82 -5.40 2.06
N PRO A 42 5.84 -4.64 2.53
CA PRO A 42 6.14 -4.53 3.97
C PRO A 42 5.04 -3.83 4.78
N PHE A 43 4.18 -3.07 4.13
CA PHE A 43 2.96 -2.53 4.69
C PHE A 43 1.77 -3.09 3.92
N GLY A 44 0.91 -3.86 4.59
CA GLY A 44 -0.10 -4.71 3.96
C GLY A 44 -0.95 -4.02 2.90
N HIS A 45 -1.13 -4.70 1.79
CA HIS A 45 -1.97 -4.23 0.71
C HIS A 45 -3.40 -4.76 0.88
N PRO A 46 -4.42 -3.89 1.03
CA PRO A 46 -5.79 -4.36 1.17
C PRO A 46 -6.35 -4.82 -0.18
N LEU A 47 -6.95 -5.99 -0.17
CA LEU A 47 -7.86 -6.43 -1.23
C LEU A 47 -9.29 -6.35 -0.66
N ALA A 48 -9.85 -5.13 -0.59
CA ALA A 48 -11.21 -4.87 -0.09
C ALA A 48 -11.42 -5.12 1.42
N LYS A 49 -10.37 -5.21 2.21
CA LYS A 49 -10.40 -5.34 3.67
C LYS A 49 -9.66 -4.17 4.32
N LYS A 50 -9.86 -3.97 5.61
CA LYS A 50 -9.10 -3.00 6.41
C LYS A 50 -7.60 -3.24 6.24
N LEU A 51 -6.86 -2.17 6.01
CA LEU A 51 -5.41 -2.23 5.89
C LEU A 51 -4.79 -2.66 7.23
N GLN A 52 -3.83 -3.56 7.17
CA GLN A 52 -3.13 -4.05 8.36
C GLN A 52 -1.67 -3.62 8.32
N SER A 53 -1.20 -3.04 9.41
CA SER A 53 0.22 -2.90 9.68
C SER A 53 0.85 -4.28 9.99
N PRO A 54 2.16 -4.46 9.80
CA PRO A 54 2.80 -5.66 10.26
C PRO A 54 2.68 -5.76 11.78
N LYS A 55 2.28 -6.93 12.30
CA LYS A 55 2.33 -7.22 13.72
C LYS A 55 3.78 -7.17 14.21
N ALA A 56 3.99 -6.83 15.48
CA ALA A 56 5.31 -6.84 16.07
C ALA A 56 6.00 -8.22 15.84
N GLY A 57 7.24 -8.20 15.38
CA GLY A 57 8.02 -9.41 15.08
C GLY A 57 7.68 -10.11 13.77
N PHE A 58 6.67 -9.65 13.00
CA PHE A 58 6.28 -10.34 11.76
C PHE A 58 7.34 -10.20 10.66
N LEU A 59 7.76 -8.97 10.33
CA LEU A 59 8.77 -8.74 9.28
C LEU A 59 10.14 -9.32 9.65
N GLU A 60 10.53 -9.19 10.92
CA GLU A 60 11.74 -9.79 11.47
C GLU A 60 11.68 -11.33 11.40
N GLY A 61 10.51 -11.88 11.66
CA GLY A 61 10.26 -13.32 11.52
C GLY A 61 10.37 -13.80 10.07
N VAL A 62 9.83 -13.03 9.12
CA VAL A 62 9.98 -13.30 7.67
C VAL A 62 11.45 -13.27 7.27
N ARG A 63 12.23 -12.25 7.73
CA ARG A 63 13.67 -12.17 7.45
C ARG A 63 14.44 -13.37 8.01
N LYS A 64 14.19 -13.74 9.27
CA LYS A 64 14.82 -14.92 9.89
C LYS A 64 14.50 -16.24 9.17
N LEU A 65 13.28 -16.37 8.68
CA LEU A 65 12.90 -17.56 7.89
C LEU A 65 13.58 -17.56 6.52
N ALA A 66 13.64 -16.42 5.85
CA ALA A 66 14.35 -16.31 4.58
C ALA A 66 15.84 -16.65 4.73
N ASP A 67 16.50 -16.14 5.77
CA ASP A 67 17.90 -16.47 6.09
C ASP A 67 18.09 -17.96 6.37
N LYS A 68 17.19 -18.54 7.20
CA LYS A 68 17.26 -19.96 7.57
C LYS A 68 17.20 -20.92 6.37
N TYR A 69 16.35 -20.59 5.38
CA TYR A 69 16.15 -21.42 4.19
C TYR A 69 16.98 -20.94 2.99
N ASN A 70 17.85 -19.95 3.18
CA ASN A 70 18.66 -19.35 2.11
C ASN A 70 17.80 -18.86 0.92
N VAL A 71 16.66 -18.25 1.20
CA VAL A 71 15.68 -17.75 0.23
C VAL A 71 15.80 -16.24 0.11
N VAL A 72 15.75 -15.70 -1.10
CA VAL A 72 15.82 -14.25 -1.33
C VAL A 72 14.57 -13.56 -0.80
N LEU A 73 14.73 -12.58 0.11
CA LEU A 73 13.62 -11.75 0.57
C LEU A 73 13.53 -10.49 -0.28
N ILE A 74 12.36 -10.27 -0.88
CA ILE A 74 12.09 -9.11 -1.73
C ILE A 74 11.01 -8.24 -1.06
N PHE A 75 11.31 -6.96 -0.83
CA PHE A 75 10.29 -5.99 -0.44
C PHE A 75 9.74 -5.27 -1.67
N ASP A 76 8.44 -5.41 -1.91
CA ASP A 76 7.71 -4.55 -2.84
C ASP A 76 7.42 -3.21 -2.15
N GLU A 77 8.35 -2.27 -2.36
CA GLU A 77 8.24 -0.89 -1.86
C GLU A 77 7.73 0.10 -2.92
N ILE A 78 7.08 -0.39 -3.95
CA ILE A 78 6.49 0.46 -5.01
C ILE A 78 5.54 1.52 -4.45
N ARG A 79 4.92 1.28 -3.28
CA ARG A 79 4.02 2.22 -2.60
C ARG A 79 4.63 2.87 -1.38
N THR A 80 5.53 2.19 -0.69
CA THR A 80 6.10 2.61 0.59
C THR A 80 7.42 3.36 0.44
N GLY A 81 8.21 3.06 -0.59
CA GLY A 81 9.45 3.74 -0.88
C GLY A 81 9.24 5.24 -1.12
N PHE A 82 10.07 6.08 -0.51
CA PHE A 82 9.97 7.55 -0.54
C PHE A 82 8.59 8.09 -0.10
N ARG A 83 7.85 7.30 0.69
CA ARG A 83 6.55 7.64 1.23
C ARG A 83 6.51 7.50 2.74
N VAL A 84 6.94 6.35 3.25
CA VAL A 84 6.94 6.05 4.67
C VAL A 84 8.16 6.66 5.36
N SER A 85 9.33 6.51 4.75
CA SER A 85 10.58 7.16 5.11
C SER A 85 11.47 7.33 3.89
N MET A 86 12.58 8.06 4.00
CA MET A 86 13.56 8.20 2.92
C MET A 86 14.19 6.86 2.55
N GLY A 87 14.40 5.99 3.53
CA GLY A 87 14.89 4.62 3.33
C GLY A 87 13.77 3.59 3.12
N GLY A 88 12.53 4.03 2.85
CA GLY A 88 11.38 3.13 2.65
C GLY A 88 10.89 2.46 3.93
N ALA A 89 10.02 1.48 3.78
CA ALA A 89 9.50 0.70 4.90
C ALA A 89 10.57 -0.17 5.55
N GLN A 90 11.59 -0.60 4.80
CA GLN A 90 12.73 -1.33 5.35
C GLN A 90 13.45 -0.53 6.45
N ALA A 91 13.67 0.77 6.26
CA ALA A 91 14.24 1.63 7.28
C ALA A 91 13.24 1.93 8.40
N TYR A 92 11.97 2.13 8.07
CA TYR A 92 10.92 2.42 9.06
C TYR A 92 10.70 1.26 10.04
N TYR A 93 10.70 0.01 9.54
CA TYR A 93 10.53 -1.20 10.35
C TYR A 93 11.86 -1.84 10.79
N ASN A 94 13.00 -1.26 10.39
CA ASN A 94 14.33 -1.78 10.68
C ASN A 94 14.51 -3.26 10.26
N VAL A 95 14.01 -3.60 9.07
CA VAL A 95 14.16 -4.94 8.46
C VAL A 95 14.65 -4.79 7.04
N THR A 96 15.86 -5.24 6.74
CA THR A 96 16.49 -5.11 5.42
C THR A 96 16.22 -6.36 4.57
N PRO A 97 15.58 -6.24 3.40
CA PRO A 97 15.43 -7.33 2.44
C PRO A 97 16.72 -7.58 1.66
N ASP A 98 16.74 -8.63 0.86
CA ASP A 98 17.84 -8.87 -0.09
C ASP A 98 17.67 -8.01 -1.34
N LEU A 99 16.43 -7.82 -1.80
CA LEU A 99 16.07 -6.96 -2.91
C LEU A 99 14.88 -6.06 -2.54
N THR A 100 14.83 -4.88 -3.14
CA THR A 100 13.75 -3.91 -2.99
C THR A 100 13.30 -3.40 -4.35
N CYS A 101 12.00 -3.43 -4.62
CA CYS A 101 11.40 -2.82 -5.80
C CYS A 101 10.85 -1.44 -5.45
N ILE A 102 11.25 -0.39 -6.18
CA ILE A 102 10.89 1.00 -5.92
C ILE A 102 10.29 1.63 -7.18
N GLY A 103 9.36 2.55 -7.02
CA GLY A 103 8.74 3.28 -8.14
C GLY A 103 7.85 4.42 -7.64
N LYS A 104 6.83 4.77 -8.40
CA LYS A 104 5.78 5.78 -8.04
C LYS A 104 6.34 7.07 -7.44
N ALA A 105 6.36 7.19 -6.09
CA ALA A 105 6.79 8.40 -5.38
C ALA A 105 8.24 8.78 -5.69
N MET A 106 9.09 7.83 -6.12
CA MET A 106 10.49 8.07 -6.45
C MET A 106 10.66 9.19 -7.49
N ALA A 107 9.79 9.25 -8.50
CA ALA A 107 9.88 10.24 -9.57
C ALA A 107 8.59 11.09 -9.72
N ASN A 108 7.71 11.08 -8.72
CA ASN A 108 6.54 11.96 -8.62
C ASN A 108 5.68 12.02 -9.89
N GLY A 109 5.42 10.88 -10.53
CA GLY A 109 4.56 10.73 -11.70
C GLY A 109 5.30 10.45 -13.02
N TYR A 110 6.60 10.64 -13.08
CA TYR A 110 7.39 10.18 -14.25
C TYR A 110 7.58 8.67 -14.22
N ALA A 111 7.55 8.06 -15.40
CA ALA A 111 7.64 6.62 -15.57
C ALA A 111 9.06 6.12 -15.32
N ILE A 112 9.30 5.59 -14.13
CA ILE A 112 10.55 4.94 -13.75
C ILE A 112 10.29 3.96 -12.60
N ALA A 113 11.03 2.86 -12.60
CA ALA A 113 11.11 1.92 -11.50
C ALA A 113 12.56 1.46 -11.33
N ALA A 114 12.90 0.99 -10.15
CA ALA A 114 14.21 0.44 -9.85
C ALA A 114 14.08 -0.82 -8.99
N VAL A 115 15.01 -1.75 -9.21
CA VAL A 115 15.31 -2.85 -8.30
C VAL A 115 16.68 -2.57 -7.70
N CYS A 116 16.77 -2.59 -6.39
CA CYS A 116 17.98 -2.36 -5.62
C CYS A 116 18.19 -3.51 -4.65
N GLY A 117 19.43 -3.78 -4.25
CA GLY A 117 19.68 -4.80 -3.24
C GLY A 117 21.12 -5.23 -3.11
N LYS A 118 21.32 -6.44 -2.59
CA LYS A 118 22.63 -7.00 -2.33
C LYS A 118 23.46 -7.10 -3.61
N LYS A 119 24.71 -6.64 -3.54
CA LYS A 119 25.62 -6.54 -4.68
C LYS A 119 25.80 -7.88 -5.41
N GLU A 120 25.93 -8.96 -4.68
CA GLU A 120 26.12 -10.32 -5.23
C GLU A 120 24.92 -10.80 -6.05
N ILE A 121 23.68 -10.42 -5.67
CA ILE A 121 22.48 -10.72 -6.43
C ILE A 121 22.38 -9.78 -7.64
N MET A 122 22.59 -8.48 -7.42
CA MET A 122 22.50 -7.47 -8.49
C MET A 122 23.51 -7.68 -9.61
N LYS A 123 24.70 -8.24 -9.33
CA LYS A 123 25.68 -8.60 -10.35
C LYS A 123 25.15 -9.60 -11.39
N LYS A 124 24.17 -10.45 -11.02
CA LYS A 124 23.54 -11.38 -11.96
C LYS A 124 22.78 -10.66 -13.07
N ALA A 125 22.31 -9.44 -12.82
CA ALA A 125 21.64 -8.62 -13.84
C ALA A 125 22.60 -8.09 -14.92
N GLU A 126 23.92 -8.16 -14.71
CA GLU A 126 24.93 -7.72 -15.68
C GLU A 126 25.17 -8.76 -16.78
N SER A 127 24.96 -10.06 -16.50
CA SER A 127 25.28 -11.17 -17.40
C SER A 127 24.12 -12.13 -17.67
N ASP A 128 23.33 -12.44 -16.64
CA ASP A 128 22.43 -13.58 -16.65
C ASP A 128 20.96 -13.17 -16.86
N VAL A 129 20.65 -11.87 -16.77
CA VAL A 129 19.28 -11.36 -16.88
C VAL A 129 19.19 -10.36 -18.04
N PHE A 130 18.33 -10.66 -19.01
CA PHE A 130 18.05 -9.72 -20.10
C PHE A 130 17.11 -8.62 -19.62
N VAL A 131 17.62 -7.37 -19.60
CA VAL A 131 16.85 -6.18 -19.22
C VAL A 131 16.72 -5.27 -20.43
N SER A 132 15.51 -5.18 -20.99
CA SER A 132 15.23 -4.31 -22.13
C SER A 132 13.76 -3.85 -22.12
N SER A 133 13.52 -2.64 -22.60
CA SER A 133 12.18 -2.13 -22.89
C SER A 133 12.28 -0.95 -23.87
N THR A 134 11.17 -0.67 -24.57
CA THR A 134 11.11 0.43 -25.55
C THR A 134 11.44 1.80 -24.93
N PHE A 135 11.07 2.02 -23.67
CA PHE A 135 11.26 3.28 -22.96
C PHE A 135 12.43 3.26 -21.97
N PHE A 136 13.29 2.29 -22.07
CA PHE A 136 14.49 2.15 -21.24
C PHE A 136 15.76 2.32 -22.07
N PRO A 137 16.74 3.12 -21.62
CA PRO A 137 16.67 4.07 -20.49
C PRO A 137 15.93 5.37 -20.87
N ASN A 138 15.22 5.97 -19.91
CA ASN A 138 14.54 7.26 -20.08
C ASN A 138 15.18 8.33 -19.18
N SER A 139 15.95 9.24 -19.77
CA SER A 139 16.67 10.28 -19.03
C SER A 139 15.76 11.26 -18.28
N LEU A 140 14.54 11.53 -18.76
CA LEU A 140 13.56 12.37 -18.04
C LEU A 140 13.13 11.71 -16.73
N GLY A 141 12.92 10.40 -16.73
CA GLY A 141 12.60 9.64 -15.51
C GLY A 141 13.71 9.71 -14.48
N TYR A 142 14.98 9.57 -14.91
CA TYR A 142 16.15 9.68 -14.03
C TYR A 142 16.29 11.07 -13.42
N ILE A 143 16.19 12.12 -14.22
CA ILE A 143 16.28 13.51 -13.74
C ILE A 143 15.15 13.82 -12.78
N ALA A 144 13.91 13.39 -13.10
CA ALA A 144 12.76 13.57 -12.22
C ALA A 144 12.93 12.83 -10.88
N ALA A 145 13.47 11.61 -10.90
CA ALA A 145 13.76 10.86 -9.67
C ALA A 145 14.80 11.56 -8.81
N LEU A 146 15.94 11.95 -9.39
CA LEU A 146 16.99 12.68 -8.67
C LEU A 146 16.46 13.97 -8.06
N LYS A 147 15.70 14.75 -8.83
CA LYS A 147 15.12 16.02 -8.33
C LYS A 147 14.06 15.81 -7.26
N THR A 148 13.24 14.78 -7.39
CA THR A 148 12.26 14.41 -6.38
C THR A 148 12.95 14.05 -5.07
N ILE A 149 13.94 13.18 -5.10
CA ILE A 149 14.71 12.75 -3.90
C ILE A 149 15.40 13.95 -3.25
N GLU A 150 16.03 14.82 -4.04
CA GLU A 150 16.65 16.07 -3.54
C GLU A 150 15.64 16.93 -2.77
N ILE A 151 14.46 17.17 -3.36
CA ILE A 151 13.41 17.98 -2.72
C ILE A 151 12.88 17.31 -1.45
N LEU A 152 12.64 16.00 -1.48
CA LEU A 152 12.16 15.26 -0.32
C LEU A 152 13.12 15.41 0.88
N GLN A 153 14.44 15.37 0.61
CA GLN A 153 15.47 15.54 1.65
C GLN A 153 15.61 16.99 2.10
N ARG A 154 15.78 17.92 1.13
CA ARG A 154 16.04 19.33 1.40
C ARG A 154 14.93 19.97 2.25
N ASP A 155 13.68 19.66 1.94
CA ASP A 155 12.53 20.32 2.51
C ASP A 155 11.83 19.49 3.62
N ASN A 156 12.43 18.39 4.08
CA ASN A 156 11.86 17.47 5.07
C ASN A 156 10.40 17.07 4.75
N VAL A 157 10.14 16.83 3.45
CA VAL A 157 8.77 16.65 2.93
C VAL A 157 8.04 15.49 3.60
N LEU A 158 8.73 14.40 3.92
CA LEU A 158 8.07 13.22 4.51
C LEU A 158 7.56 13.51 5.93
N GLU A 159 8.31 14.25 6.74
CA GLU A 159 7.85 14.67 8.07
C GLU A 159 6.61 15.55 7.97
N ALA A 160 6.61 16.51 7.03
CA ALA A 160 5.44 17.35 6.78
C ALA A 160 4.21 16.53 6.31
N ILE A 161 4.41 15.52 5.46
CA ILE A 161 3.35 14.61 5.01
C ILE A 161 2.80 13.78 6.18
N TRP A 162 3.66 13.26 7.05
CA TRP A 162 3.23 12.51 8.23
C TRP A 162 2.38 13.36 9.17
N LYS A 163 2.85 14.56 9.52
CA LYS A 163 2.12 15.50 10.37
C LYS A 163 0.75 15.87 9.78
N LYS A 164 0.74 16.29 8.51
CA LYS A 164 -0.47 16.67 7.78
C LYS A 164 -1.43 15.48 7.64
N GLY A 165 -0.89 14.31 7.35
CA GLY A 165 -1.66 13.07 7.24
C GLY A 165 -2.31 12.65 8.56
N GLN A 166 -1.61 12.79 9.68
CA GLN A 166 -2.17 12.49 11.02
C GLN A 166 -3.35 13.41 11.31
N GLN A 167 -3.18 14.72 11.14
CA GLN A 167 -4.25 15.70 11.35
C GLN A 167 -5.48 15.41 10.47
N PHE A 168 -5.25 15.03 9.21
CA PHE A 168 -6.31 14.66 8.29
C PHE A 168 -7.04 13.38 8.73
N MET A 169 -6.30 12.35 9.13
CA MET A 169 -6.90 11.09 9.58
C MET A 169 -7.70 11.27 10.87
N ASP A 170 -7.18 12.01 11.84
CA ASP A 170 -7.88 12.31 13.11
C ASP A 170 -9.21 13.03 12.84
N ALA A 171 -9.20 14.04 11.97
CA ALA A 171 -10.40 14.75 11.57
C ALA A 171 -11.39 13.85 10.79
N PHE A 172 -10.87 12.98 9.93
CA PHE A 172 -11.69 12.04 9.18
C PHE A 172 -12.35 11.01 10.12
N GLU A 173 -11.60 10.46 11.07
CA GLU A 173 -12.15 9.53 12.08
C GLU A 173 -13.22 10.20 12.94
N ALA A 174 -13.02 11.46 13.34
CA ALA A 174 -14.02 12.24 14.06
C ALA A 174 -15.31 12.43 13.24
N ILE A 175 -15.22 12.60 11.93
CA ILE A 175 -16.37 12.63 11.04
C ILE A 175 -17.01 11.26 10.96
N LEU A 176 -16.27 10.19 10.74
CA LEU A 176 -16.79 8.82 10.66
C LEU A 176 -17.58 8.43 11.92
N ALA A 177 -17.12 8.88 13.09
CA ALA A 177 -17.79 8.60 14.36
C ALA A 177 -19.20 9.20 14.48
N LYS A 178 -19.54 10.22 13.68
CA LYS A 178 -20.87 10.83 13.63
C LYS A 178 -21.86 10.02 12.79
N TYR A 179 -21.35 9.20 11.85
CA TYR A 179 -22.16 8.53 10.83
C TYR A 179 -22.01 7.00 10.95
N ASP A 180 -23.05 6.35 11.42
CA ASP A 180 -23.09 4.89 11.54
C ASP A 180 -23.47 4.24 10.20
N VAL A 181 -22.59 4.32 9.22
CA VAL A 181 -22.78 3.74 7.87
C VAL A 181 -21.84 2.56 7.58
N GLY A 182 -21.10 2.11 8.59
CA GLY A 182 -20.13 1.02 8.45
C GLY A 182 -18.83 1.40 7.73
N ALA A 183 -18.58 2.69 7.52
CA ALA A 183 -17.31 3.15 6.96
C ALA A 183 -16.20 3.09 8.02
N GLU A 184 -15.00 2.71 7.61
CA GLU A 184 -13.81 2.62 8.46
C GLU A 184 -12.60 3.23 7.77
N LEU A 185 -11.79 3.94 8.55
CA LEU A 185 -10.47 4.41 8.13
C LEU A 185 -9.40 3.44 8.65
N SER A 186 -8.34 3.26 7.89
CA SER A 186 -7.17 2.47 8.28
C SER A 186 -5.93 2.97 7.53
N GLY A 187 -4.78 2.42 7.84
CA GLY A 187 -3.53 2.83 7.20
C GLY A 187 -2.64 3.64 8.11
N ILE A 188 -1.76 4.39 7.51
CA ILE A 188 -0.81 5.30 8.19
C ILE A 188 -0.96 6.71 7.59
N PRO A 189 -0.54 7.76 8.28
CA PRO A 189 -0.73 9.14 7.86
C PRO A 189 -0.43 9.46 6.39
N PRO A 190 0.69 9.00 5.78
CA PRO A 190 0.94 9.24 4.36
C PRO A 190 0.08 8.42 3.40
N MET A 191 -0.55 7.34 3.87
CA MET A 191 -1.25 6.32 3.07
C MET A 191 -2.45 5.79 3.84
N PHE A 192 -3.57 6.48 3.81
CA PHE A 192 -4.81 6.02 4.43
C PHE A 192 -5.64 5.15 3.49
N PHE A 193 -6.62 4.44 4.05
CA PHE A 193 -7.52 3.59 3.30
C PHE A 193 -8.92 3.62 3.90
N VAL A 194 -9.92 3.85 3.05
CA VAL A 194 -11.33 3.85 3.44
C VAL A 194 -11.99 2.56 2.99
N THR A 195 -12.62 1.86 3.91
CA THR A 195 -13.40 0.65 3.61
C THR A 195 -14.78 0.72 4.24
N PHE A 196 -15.64 -0.22 3.88
CA PHE A 196 -16.98 -0.37 4.45
C PHE A 196 -17.15 -1.80 4.97
N LYS A 197 -17.62 -1.93 6.20
CA LYS A 197 -17.89 -3.22 6.84
C LYS A 197 -18.90 -4.02 6.04
N SER A 198 -18.66 -5.31 5.90
CA SER A 198 -19.58 -6.22 5.25
C SER A 198 -20.87 -6.37 6.06
N ASP A 199 -22.00 -6.41 5.38
CA ASP A 199 -23.32 -6.73 5.89
C ASP A 199 -23.90 -7.96 5.18
N THR A 200 -25.03 -8.49 5.69
CA THR A 200 -25.66 -9.71 5.17
C THR A 200 -26.14 -9.59 3.74
N GLU A 201 -26.62 -8.44 3.32
CA GLU A 201 -27.25 -8.21 2.01
C GLU A 201 -26.28 -7.59 0.98
N LYS A 202 -24.99 -7.48 1.33
CA LYS A 202 -23.96 -6.81 0.51
C LYS A 202 -24.28 -5.32 0.23
N ILE A 203 -25.11 -4.69 1.06
CA ILE A 203 -25.46 -3.26 0.96
C ILE A 203 -24.19 -2.40 1.13
N TYR A 204 -23.19 -2.87 1.88
CA TYR A 204 -21.89 -2.20 2.00
C TYR A 204 -21.27 -1.85 0.65
N ARG A 205 -21.50 -2.65 -0.41
CA ARG A 205 -21.00 -2.34 -1.77
C ARG A 205 -21.73 -1.13 -2.36
N LYS A 206 -23.05 -1.02 -2.13
CA LYS A 206 -23.83 0.14 -2.56
C LYS A 206 -23.42 1.39 -1.80
N ARG A 207 -23.30 1.30 -0.45
CA ARG A 207 -22.82 2.39 0.42
C ARG A 207 -21.44 2.89 -0.03
N ARG A 208 -20.49 1.99 -0.22
CA ARG A 208 -19.15 2.33 -0.71
C ARG A 208 -19.19 3.03 -2.07
N ASN A 209 -19.91 2.47 -3.04
CA ASN A 209 -19.98 3.06 -4.38
C ASN A 209 -20.62 4.45 -4.34
N GLU A 210 -21.68 4.63 -3.56
CA GLU A 210 -22.31 5.93 -3.37
C GLU A 210 -21.33 6.94 -2.76
N PHE A 211 -20.66 6.57 -1.67
CA PHE A 211 -19.68 7.43 -1.01
C PHE A 211 -18.61 7.96 -1.99
N PHE A 212 -17.96 7.07 -2.72
CA PHE A 212 -16.92 7.50 -3.67
C PHE A 212 -17.50 8.27 -4.87
N THR A 213 -18.71 7.94 -5.32
CA THR A 213 -19.41 8.72 -6.37
C THR A 213 -19.69 10.15 -5.90
N GLN A 214 -20.16 10.32 -4.67
CA GLN A 214 -20.46 11.63 -4.12
C GLN A 214 -19.19 12.46 -3.85
N LEU A 215 -18.08 11.83 -3.48
CA LEU A 215 -16.78 12.50 -3.39
C LEU A 215 -16.37 13.08 -4.75
N ILE A 216 -16.44 12.28 -5.82
CA ILE A 216 -16.09 12.72 -7.18
C ILE A 216 -17.00 13.88 -7.63
N ARG A 217 -18.30 13.81 -7.37
CA ARG A 217 -19.25 14.90 -7.67
C ARG A 217 -18.94 16.22 -6.96
N GLN A 218 -18.24 16.15 -5.82
CA GLN A 218 -17.79 17.31 -5.05
C GLN A 218 -16.34 17.69 -5.34
N GLY A 219 -15.74 17.14 -6.43
CA GLY A 219 -14.39 17.47 -6.87
C GLY A 219 -13.27 16.76 -6.10
N VAL A 220 -13.59 15.73 -5.32
CA VAL A 220 -12.61 14.93 -4.58
C VAL A 220 -12.46 13.57 -5.24
N PHE A 221 -11.33 13.33 -5.91
CA PHE A 221 -11.06 12.06 -6.56
C PHE A 221 -10.42 11.07 -5.60
N MET A 222 -11.20 10.09 -5.16
CA MET A 222 -10.74 8.89 -4.45
C MET A 222 -11.32 7.65 -5.13
N GLN A 223 -10.57 6.56 -5.11
CA GLN A 223 -11.02 5.30 -5.69
C GLN A 223 -11.37 4.27 -4.61
N PRO A 224 -12.47 3.52 -4.76
CA PRO A 224 -12.71 2.34 -3.95
C PRO A 224 -11.58 1.33 -4.18
N TYR A 225 -11.19 0.60 -3.14
CA TYR A 225 -10.11 -0.40 -3.17
C TYR A 225 -8.69 0.14 -3.42
N HIS A 226 -8.50 1.45 -3.34
CA HIS A 226 -7.20 2.08 -3.46
C HIS A 226 -6.89 2.97 -2.27
N HIS A 227 -5.59 3.11 -1.95
CA HIS A 227 -5.14 4.04 -0.92
C HIS A 227 -5.44 5.48 -1.31
N GLY A 228 -5.82 6.29 -0.32
CA GLY A 228 -5.66 7.73 -0.40
C GLY A 228 -4.24 8.11 0.02
N TYR A 229 -3.70 9.14 -0.60
CA TYR A 229 -2.34 9.61 -0.32
C TYR A 229 -2.36 11.08 0.04
N ILE A 230 -1.70 11.42 1.13
CA ILE A 230 -1.40 12.82 1.45
C ILE A 230 -0.12 13.20 0.72
N CYS A 231 -0.13 14.30 0.00
CA CYS A 231 1.05 14.84 -0.65
C CYS A 231 1.44 16.22 -0.11
N HIS A 232 2.67 16.61 -0.36
CA HIS A 232 3.21 17.90 0.11
C HIS A 232 2.41 19.11 -0.39
N ARG A 233 1.89 19.02 -1.61
CA ARG A 233 1.15 20.11 -2.27
C ARG A 233 -0.30 20.26 -1.81
N HIS A 234 -0.88 19.29 -1.12
CA HIS A 234 -2.19 19.48 -0.52
C HIS A 234 -2.12 20.63 0.49
N SER A 235 -2.83 21.71 0.24
CA SER A 235 -2.99 22.83 1.18
C SER A 235 -3.94 22.44 2.32
N GLU A 236 -3.96 23.24 3.38
CA GLU A 236 -4.96 23.05 4.44
C GLU A 236 -6.40 23.18 3.91
N ASP A 237 -6.60 24.09 2.94
CA ASP A 237 -7.92 24.29 2.32
C ASP A 237 -8.34 23.09 1.48
N ASP A 238 -7.41 22.44 0.76
CA ASP A 238 -7.70 21.21 0.04
C ASP A 238 -8.15 20.08 0.99
N LEU A 239 -7.47 19.95 2.13
CA LEU A 239 -7.83 18.95 3.14
C LEU A 239 -9.17 19.28 3.82
N LYS A 240 -9.43 20.55 4.15
CA LYS A 240 -10.73 21.00 4.69
C LYS A 240 -11.86 20.73 3.70
N LYS A 241 -11.69 21.07 2.42
CA LYS A 241 -12.66 20.77 1.35
C LYS A 241 -12.91 19.28 1.22
N THR A 242 -11.83 18.48 1.28
CA THR A 242 -11.95 17.01 1.25
C THR A 242 -12.75 16.48 2.42
N LEU A 243 -12.46 16.93 3.65
CA LEU A 243 -13.21 16.51 4.85
C LEU A 243 -14.69 16.93 4.78
N LYS A 244 -14.99 18.13 4.24
CA LYS A 244 -16.36 18.56 4.02
C LYS A 244 -17.10 17.68 3.01
N ALA A 245 -16.43 17.32 1.90
CA ALA A 245 -16.98 16.39 0.91
C ALA A 245 -17.20 14.99 1.50
N VAL A 246 -16.31 14.52 2.36
CA VAL A 246 -16.46 13.26 3.12
C VAL A 246 -17.72 13.32 3.98
N GLU A 247 -17.88 14.37 4.79
CA GLU A 247 -19.03 14.53 5.69
C GLU A 247 -20.34 14.55 4.91
N ASN A 248 -20.43 15.35 3.85
CA ASN A 248 -21.62 15.40 2.98
C ASN A 248 -21.92 14.04 2.33
N SER A 249 -20.89 13.33 1.88
CA SER A 249 -21.05 12.03 1.24
C SER A 249 -21.55 10.96 2.22
N LEU A 250 -21.08 10.99 3.46
CA LEU A 250 -21.55 10.08 4.51
C LEU A 250 -23.02 10.37 4.89
N GLN A 251 -23.42 11.65 4.93
CA GLN A 251 -24.82 12.02 5.15
C GLN A 251 -25.73 11.45 4.06
N ILE A 252 -25.35 11.62 2.79
CA ILE A 252 -26.10 11.06 1.65
C ILE A 252 -26.20 9.53 1.73
N VAL A 253 -25.09 8.87 2.12
CA VAL A 253 -25.09 7.42 2.32
C VAL A 253 -26.03 7.00 3.44
N LEU A 254 -26.04 7.74 4.56
CA LEU A 254 -26.93 7.49 5.69
C LEU A 254 -28.40 7.67 5.30
N ASP A 255 -28.74 8.77 4.60
CA ASP A 255 -30.09 9.07 4.16
C ASP A 255 -30.63 8.01 3.19
N LYS A 256 -29.78 7.51 2.30
CA LYS A 256 -30.18 6.58 1.24
C LYS A 256 -30.22 5.11 1.69
N TYR A 257 -29.34 4.71 2.58
CA TYR A 257 -29.16 3.28 2.95
C TYR A 257 -29.33 3.02 4.45
N GLY A 258 -29.66 4.03 5.24
CA GLY A 258 -29.81 3.91 6.69
C GLY A 258 -28.52 3.59 7.44
N LYS A 259 -28.63 3.36 8.74
CA LYS A 259 -27.51 2.96 9.59
C LYS A 259 -26.96 1.59 9.22
N PHE A 260 -25.69 1.37 9.53
CA PHE A 260 -25.06 0.07 9.37
C PHE A 260 -25.67 -0.94 10.34
N GLN A 261 -26.02 -2.11 9.82
CA GLN A 261 -26.46 -3.25 10.63
C GLN A 261 -25.46 -4.37 10.43
N ALA A 262 -24.79 -4.75 11.52
CA ALA A 262 -23.89 -5.90 11.50
C ALA A 262 -24.71 -7.16 11.16
N GLY A 263 -24.25 -7.92 10.18
CA GLY A 263 -24.81 -9.24 9.93
C GLY A 263 -24.51 -10.18 11.10
N PRO A 264 -25.26 -11.28 11.25
CA PRO A 264 -24.91 -12.30 12.22
C PRO A 264 -23.45 -12.73 11.98
N ASN A 265 -22.67 -12.73 13.05
CA ASN A 265 -21.26 -13.17 13.02
C ASN A 265 -21.19 -14.56 12.35
N LYS A 266 -20.48 -14.63 11.23
CA LYS A 266 -20.03 -15.90 10.63
C LYS A 266 -18.64 -16.21 11.07
#